data_573affb5c942e3d3cb16b3b0bd799933
#
_entry.id   573affb5c942e3d3cb16b3b0bd799933
#
_cell.length_a   1.000
_cell.length_b   1.000
_cell.length_c   1.000
_cell.angle_alpha   90.00
_cell.angle_beta   90.00
_cell.angle_gamma   90.00
#
_symmetry.space_group_name_H-M   'P 1'
#
loop_
_entity.id
_entity.type
_entity.pdbx_description
1 polymer ?
#
loop_
_entity_poly.entity_id
_entity_poly.type
_entity_poly.pdbx_seq_one_letter_code
_entity_poly.pdbx_strand_id
1 'polypeptide(L)'
;MDVHRHLRALLAPLTVGEDVLPGIKLDGTSTELGIRLRLTAGKQRIWIDVTPVDRTPRWAARSRSLAISYRDEGGHNKVDQKLGLAICQRIAGIIETNEDAVIEALREEAAAEAPVDARIREVHVPTALDAAGPADNPYYTINPYVGCVIGCRFCYAQTNLSLMRQLMGLVEVQWGSWVEVRANLPEVLSQELEELTPRPIKFCPIVGDAYQAVEKKQCVTKRCLEAIRDSGRPWPTLILTRSTLMERDVELMASLPAAWAGVSLPTVDDEVRKHFEPRASSIPERLKLLETLRNAGVKTVAVVQPLFAGPLDELADTLAELVDGVSWDVLRGEEGASGDFDDPRFAETRTEDWQRDRAIAMLGMLKERGVEVWDSDLPPAASSVS
;
A
#
# COMPACT_ATOMS: atom_id res chain seq x y z
N MET A 1 -17.41 12.68 -5.22
CA MET A 1 -17.88 11.26 -5.33
C MET A 1 -17.60 10.54 -4.01
N ASP A 2 -18.57 9.86 -3.43
CA ASP A 2 -18.37 9.08 -2.19
C ASP A 2 -18.12 7.61 -2.54
N VAL A 3 -16.85 7.22 -2.55
CA VAL A 3 -16.42 5.84 -2.87
C VAL A 3 -17.06 4.82 -1.93
N HIS A 4 -17.22 5.16 -0.65
CA HIS A 4 -17.87 4.25 0.30
C HIS A 4 -19.37 4.05 -0.01
N ARG A 5 -20.04 5.07 -0.57
CA ARG A 5 -21.42 4.93 -1.06
C ARG A 5 -21.48 3.95 -2.22
N HIS A 6 -20.56 4.05 -3.19
CA HIS A 6 -20.52 3.17 -4.35
C HIS A 6 -20.14 1.74 -3.97
N LEU A 7 -19.18 1.57 -3.06
CA LEU A 7 -18.85 0.25 -2.51
C LEU A 7 -20.03 -0.39 -1.80
N ARG A 8 -20.78 0.38 -1.03
CA ARG A 8 -22.01 -0.10 -0.40
C ARG A 8 -23.06 -0.49 -1.44
N ALA A 9 -23.18 0.29 -2.52
CA ALA A 9 -24.10 -0.04 -3.61
C ALA A 9 -23.68 -1.33 -4.34
N LEU A 10 -22.37 -1.53 -4.61
CA LEU A 10 -21.85 -2.75 -5.22
C LEU A 10 -22.10 -3.98 -4.35
N LEU A 11 -22.00 -3.84 -3.05
CA LEU A 11 -22.17 -4.91 -2.06
C LEU A 11 -23.58 -4.94 -1.43
N ALA A 12 -24.53 -4.16 -1.94
CA ALA A 12 -25.90 -4.25 -1.46
C ALA A 12 -26.47 -5.69 -1.66
N PRO A 13 -27.18 -6.27 -0.72
CA PRO A 13 -27.76 -5.66 0.49
C PRO A 13 -26.88 -5.76 1.75
N LEU A 14 -25.57 -5.94 1.63
CA LEU A 14 -24.69 -6.13 2.81
C LEU A 14 -24.52 -4.83 3.60
N THR A 15 -24.79 -4.91 4.89
CA THR A 15 -24.63 -3.81 5.83
C THR A 15 -23.71 -4.24 6.98
N VAL A 16 -22.81 -3.34 7.40
CA VAL A 16 -21.96 -3.59 8.57
C VAL A 16 -22.84 -3.78 9.80
N GLY A 17 -22.59 -4.85 10.54
CA GLY A 17 -23.40 -5.27 11.69
C GLY A 17 -24.45 -6.33 11.36
N GLU A 18 -24.73 -6.62 10.09
CA GLU A 18 -25.68 -7.64 9.64
C GLU A 18 -25.00 -8.93 9.19
N ASP A 19 -25.77 -10.01 9.09
CA ASP A 19 -25.29 -11.31 8.67
C ASP A 19 -25.20 -11.40 7.14
N VAL A 20 -24.02 -11.76 6.63
CA VAL A 20 -23.78 -12.09 5.21
C VAL A 20 -24.40 -13.47 4.87
N LEU A 21 -24.23 -14.40 5.77
CA LEU A 21 -24.90 -15.71 5.86
C LEU A 21 -25.33 -15.92 7.32
N PRO A 22 -26.28 -16.81 7.62
CA PRO A 22 -26.74 -17.06 8.98
C PRO A 22 -25.57 -17.29 9.96
N GLY A 23 -25.42 -16.41 10.96
CA GLY A 23 -24.37 -16.47 11.96
C GLY A 23 -22.98 -15.98 11.50
N ILE A 24 -22.88 -15.39 10.30
CA ILE A 24 -21.65 -14.80 9.76
C ILE A 24 -21.86 -13.29 9.61
N LYS A 25 -21.36 -12.53 10.55
CA LYS A 25 -21.57 -11.08 10.63
C LYS A 25 -20.50 -10.30 9.84
N LEU A 26 -20.93 -9.25 9.15
CA LEU A 26 -20.02 -8.28 8.54
C LEU A 26 -19.61 -7.24 9.58
N ASP A 27 -18.33 -7.21 9.95
CA ASP A 27 -17.78 -6.29 10.95
C ASP A 27 -17.25 -4.98 10.34
N GLY A 28 -16.83 -5.02 9.08
CA GLY A 28 -16.30 -3.85 8.41
C GLY A 28 -15.83 -4.11 6.99
N THR A 29 -15.48 -3.03 6.30
CA THR A 29 -14.96 -3.06 4.93
C THR A 29 -13.73 -2.16 4.81
N SER A 30 -12.82 -2.48 3.90
CA SER A 30 -11.74 -1.60 3.48
C SER A 30 -11.48 -1.70 1.96
N THR A 31 -10.71 -0.76 1.40
CA THR A 31 -10.61 -0.54 -0.05
C THR A 31 -9.17 -0.41 -0.57
N GLU A 32 -8.19 -1.03 0.10
CA GLU A 32 -6.78 -0.80 -0.26
C GLU A 32 -6.33 -1.51 -1.54
N LEU A 33 -6.54 -2.82 -1.61
CA LEU A 33 -6.11 -3.67 -2.75
C LEU A 33 -7.29 -4.23 -3.55
N GLY A 34 -8.38 -3.56 -3.54
CA GLY A 34 -9.70 -3.99 -3.95
C GLY A 34 -10.67 -3.73 -2.81
N ILE A 35 -11.61 -4.63 -2.59
CA ILE A 35 -12.53 -4.56 -1.45
C ILE A 35 -12.17 -5.69 -0.49
N ARG A 36 -11.97 -5.36 0.77
CA ARG A 36 -11.85 -6.34 1.85
C ARG A 36 -13.07 -6.26 2.74
N LEU A 37 -13.70 -7.40 2.97
CA LEU A 37 -14.75 -7.58 3.96
C LEU A 37 -14.18 -8.31 5.16
N ARG A 38 -14.42 -7.78 6.34
CA ARG A 38 -14.08 -8.43 7.61
C ARG A 38 -15.33 -9.05 8.19
N LEU A 39 -15.29 -10.35 8.44
CA LEU A 39 -16.42 -11.13 8.92
C LEU A 39 -16.09 -11.84 10.22
N THR A 40 -17.08 -12.00 11.09
CA THR A 40 -16.99 -12.84 12.29
C THR A 40 -17.97 -14.02 12.20
N ALA A 41 -17.44 -15.23 12.42
CA ALA A 41 -18.19 -16.47 12.52
C ALA A 41 -17.94 -17.08 13.93
N GLY A 42 -18.78 -16.79 14.89
CA GLY A 42 -18.56 -17.16 16.30
C GLY A 42 -17.30 -16.51 16.86
N LYS A 43 -16.24 -17.32 17.09
CA LYS A 43 -14.92 -16.81 17.54
C LYS A 43 -13.92 -16.63 16.41
N GLN A 44 -14.27 -17.03 15.20
CA GLN A 44 -13.38 -16.98 14.05
C GLN A 44 -13.57 -15.66 13.28
N ARG A 45 -12.46 -15.01 12.94
CA ARG A 45 -12.44 -13.85 12.04
C ARG A 45 -12.03 -14.29 10.65
N ILE A 46 -12.81 -13.88 9.66
CA ILE A 46 -12.66 -14.26 8.27
C ILE A 46 -12.56 -12.99 7.43
N TRP A 47 -11.59 -12.96 6.55
CA TRP A 47 -11.45 -11.89 5.57
C TRP A 47 -11.80 -12.41 4.19
N ILE A 48 -12.56 -11.59 3.49
CA ILE A 48 -12.88 -11.81 2.07
C ILE A 48 -12.22 -10.69 1.28
N ASP A 49 -11.32 -11.06 0.40
CA ASP A 49 -10.68 -10.13 -0.51
C ASP A 49 -11.32 -10.24 -1.89
N VAL A 50 -11.84 -9.11 -2.40
CA VAL A 50 -12.36 -8.95 -3.76
C VAL A 50 -11.35 -8.13 -4.54
N THR A 51 -10.68 -8.75 -5.51
CA THR A 51 -9.56 -8.16 -6.25
C THR A 51 -9.71 -8.38 -7.76
N PRO A 52 -9.01 -7.63 -8.62
CA PRO A 52 -8.92 -7.97 -10.04
C PRO A 52 -8.39 -9.39 -10.25
N VAL A 53 -8.92 -10.10 -11.24
CA VAL A 53 -8.62 -11.53 -11.49
C VAL A 53 -7.13 -11.81 -11.70
N ASP A 54 -6.41 -10.92 -12.33
CA ASP A 54 -4.99 -11.02 -12.63
C ASP A 54 -4.06 -11.03 -11.41
N ARG A 55 -4.58 -10.65 -10.24
CA ARG A 55 -3.79 -10.53 -9.01
C ARG A 55 -3.94 -11.66 -8.01
N THR A 56 -4.90 -12.52 -8.23
CA THR A 56 -5.22 -13.57 -7.26
C THR A 56 -4.87 -14.94 -7.84
N PRO A 57 -3.74 -15.55 -7.45
CA PRO A 57 -3.35 -16.88 -7.95
C PRO A 57 -4.30 -17.98 -7.46
N ARG A 58 -5.01 -17.73 -6.36
CA ARG A 58 -6.02 -18.66 -5.79
C ARG A 58 -7.27 -17.89 -5.44
N TRP A 59 -8.37 -18.22 -6.09
CA TRP A 59 -9.66 -17.65 -5.82
C TRP A 59 -10.70 -18.73 -5.55
N ALA A 60 -11.66 -18.44 -4.68
CA ALA A 60 -12.72 -19.36 -4.29
C ALA A 60 -14.01 -19.11 -5.08
N ALA A 61 -14.22 -17.91 -5.59
CA ALA A 61 -15.31 -17.54 -6.48
C ALA A 61 -14.86 -16.43 -7.44
N ARG A 62 -15.66 -16.18 -8.45
CA ARG A 62 -15.38 -15.16 -9.46
C ARG A 62 -16.67 -14.47 -9.88
N SER A 63 -16.62 -13.15 -10.03
CA SER A 63 -17.65 -12.36 -10.70
C SER A 63 -16.98 -11.51 -11.77
N ARG A 64 -17.29 -11.79 -13.05
CA ARG A 64 -16.72 -11.11 -14.24
C ARG A 64 -15.19 -10.97 -14.16
N SER A 65 -14.68 -9.73 -13.96
CA SER A 65 -13.27 -9.40 -13.85
C SER A 65 -12.72 -9.47 -12.42
N LEU A 66 -13.55 -9.82 -11.45
CA LEU A 66 -13.17 -9.84 -10.04
C LEU A 66 -12.99 -11.27 -9.54
N ALA A 67 -11.93 -11.49 -8.80
CA ALA A 67 -11.66 -12.70 -8.06
C ALA A 67 -11.98 -12.49 -6.59
N ILE A 68 -12.59 -13.48 -5.95
CA ILE A 68 -12.99 -13.44 -4.56
C ILE A 68 -12.29 -14.57 -3.85
N SER A 69 -11.52 -14.24 -2.83
CA SER A 69 -10.79 -15.19 -2.00
C SER A 69 -11.13 -15.00 -0.54
N TYR A 70 -10.86 -16.02 0.26
CA TYR A 70 -11.06 -15.97 1.71
C TYR A 70 -9.79 -16.39 2.45
N ARG A 71 -9.63 -15.87 3.66
CA ARG A 71 -8.58 -16.27 4.60
C ARG A 71 -9.00 -15.97 6.04
N ASP A 72 -8.32 -16.55 7.01
CA ASP A 72 -8.45 -16.08 8.40
C ASP A 72 -7.66 -14.77 8.62
N GLU A 73 -7.90 -14.10 9.71
CA GLU A 73 -7.21 -12.86 10.11
C GLU A 73 -5.68 -13.03 10.16
N GLY A 74 -5.20 -14.23 10.41
CA GLY A 74 -3.78 -14.56 10.49
C GLY A 74 -3.13 -14.99 9.19
N GLY A 75 -3.86 -15.06 8.07
CA GLY A 75 -3.32 -15.46 6.77
C GLY A 75 -3.06 -16.95 6.57
N HIS A 76 -3.32 -17.80 7.57
CA HIS A 76 -3.07 -19.25 7.50
C HIS A 76 -4.18 -20.08 6.87
N ASN A 77 -5.24 -19.46 6.41
CA ASN A 77 -6.40 -20.11 5.83
C ASN A 77 -6.95 -21.30 6.68
N LYS A 78 -7.13 -21.05 7.95
CA LYS A 78 -7.79 -21.99 8.89
C LYS A 78 -9.31 -21.94 8.82
N VAL A 79 -9.85 -21.23 7.85
CA VAL A 79 -11.30 -21.19 7.59
C VAL A 79 -11.73 -22.52 7.00
N ASP A 80 -12.83 -23.07 7.50
CA ASP A 80 -13.44 -24.25 6.88
C ASP A 80 -13.70 -24.00 5.40
N GLN A 81 -13.24 -24.89 4.54
CA GLN A 81 -13.28 -24.71 3.09
C GLN A 81 -14.71 -24.53 2.58
N LYS A 82 -15.66 -25.32 3.10
CA LYS A 82 -17.06 -25.25 2.68
C LYS A 82 -17.68 -23.92 3.08
N LEU A 83 -17.38 -23.44 4.28
CA LEU A 83 -17.82 -22.12 4.77
C LEU A 83 -17.21 -21.00 3.94
N GLY A 84 -15.88 -21.02 3.72
CA GLY A 84 -15.18 -20.02 2.92
C GLY A 84 -15.73 -19.92 1.49
N LEU A 85 -15.96 -21.06 0.84
CA LEU A 85 -16.56 -21.10 -0.50
C LEU A 85 -17.99 -20.55 -0.50
N ALA A 86 -18.83 -20.90 0.47
CA ALA A 86 -20.20 -20.40 0.54
C ALA A 86 -20.25 -18.88 0.70
N ILE A 87 -19.38 -18.31 1.53
CA ILE A 87 -19.26 -16.86 1.69
C ILE A 87 -18.84 -16.21 0.37
N CYS A 88 -17.78 -16.72 -0.27
CA CYS A 88 -17.28 -16.17 -1.54
C CYS A 88 -18.33 -16.23 -2.65
N GLN A 89 -19.08 -17.32 -2.77
CA GLN A 89 -20.17 -17.45 -3.74
C GLN A 89 -21.30 -16.46 -3.47
N ARG A 90 -21.66 -16.25 -2.21
CA ARG A 90 -22.65 -15.25 -1.82
C ARG A 90 -22.22 -13.84 -2.24
N ILE A 91 -20.97 -13.47 -1.97
CA ILE A 91 -20.41 -12.17 -2.35
C ILE A 91 -20.35 -12.01 -3.86
N ALA A 92 -19.90 -13.05 -4.59
CA ALA A 92 -19.88 -13.03 -6.06
C ALA A 92 -21.27 -12.74 -6.64
N GLY A 93 -22.30 -13.42 -6.18
CA GLY A 93 -23.68 -13.21 -6.64
C GLY A 93 -24.21 -11.81 -6.35
N ILE A 94 -23.83 -11.21 -5.21
CA ILE A 94 -24.22 -9.83 -4.88
C ILE A 94 -23.54 -8.84 -5.84
N ILE A 95 -22.23 -8.98 -6.05
CA ILE A 95 -21.47 -8.11 -6.94
C ILE A 95 -22.03 -8.23 -8.37
N GLU A 96 -22.22 -9.44 -8.85
CA GLU A 96 -22.72 -9.70 -10.21
C GLU A 96 -24.10 -9.06 -10.46
N THR A 97 -24.95 -9.01 -9.44
CA THR A 97 -26.27 -8.38 -9.52
C THR A 97 -26.20 -6.86 -9.59
N ASN A 98 -25.20 -6.24 -8.93
CA ASN A 98 -25.16 -4.79 -8.73
C ASN A 98 -24.13 -4.07 -9.62
N GLU A 99 -23.17 -4.80 -10.19
CA GLU A 99 -21.99 -4.22 -10.84
C GLU A 99 -22.36 -3.28 -12.01
N ASP A 100 -23.25 -3.70 -12.91
CA ASP A 100 -23.65 -2.89 -14.07
C ASP A 100 -24.34 -1.60 -13.67
N ALA A 101 -25.25 -1.67 -12.71
CA ALA A 101 -25.99 -0.50 -12.24
C ALA A 101 -25.06 0.50 -11.55
N VAL A 102 -24.09 0.02 -10.76
CA VAL A 102 -23.10 0.88 -10.10
C VAL A 102 -22.16 1.54 -11.10
N ILE A 103 -21.68 0.79 -12.09
CA ILE A 103 -20.80 1.33 -13.14
C ILE A 103 -21.54 2.38 -13.97
N GLU A 104 -22.80 2.15 -14.34
CA GLU A 104 -23.58 3.13 -15.10
C GLU A 104 -23.85 4.41 -14.31
N ALA A 105 -24.26 4.27 -13.03
CA ALA A 105 -24.42 5.43 -12.14
C ALA A 105 -23.14 6.24 -12.00
N LEU A 106 -21.97 5.57 -11.94
CA LEU A 106 -20.67 6.24 -11.88
C LEU A 106 -20.32 6.99 -13.18
N ARG A 107 -20.68 6.42 -14.34
CA ARG A 107 -20.48 7.11 -15.63
C ARG A 107 -21.33 8.37 -15.73
N GLU A 108 -22.59 8.29 -15.29
CA GLU A 108 -23.49 9.44 -15.28
C GLU A 108 -22.98 10.54 -14.32
N GLU A 109 -22.53 10.18 -13.12
CA GLU A 109 -21.93 11.14 -12.18
C GLU A 109 -20.65 11.77 -12.73
N ALA A 110 -19.78 10.97 -13.34
CA ALA A 110 -18.54 11.46 -13.93
C ALA A 110 -18.79 12.41 -15.12
N ALA A 111 -19.82 12.15 -15.92
CA ALA A 111 -20.22 13.01 -17.03
C ALA A 111 -20.82 14.34 -16.55
N ALA A 112 -21.47 14.37 -15.39
CA ALA A 112 -22.04 15.58 -14.78
C ALA A 112 -20.98 16.46 -14.06
N GLU A 113 -19.85 15.91 -13.66
CA GLU A 113 -18.76 16.65 -13.05
C GLU A 113 -17.84 17.24 -14.10
N ALA A 114 -17.60 18.57 -14.05
CA ALA A 114 -16.61 19.22 -14.93
C ALA A 114 -15.21 18.65 -14.69
N PRO A 115 -14.36 18.52 -15.72
CA PRO A 115 -13.00 18.03 -15.58
C PRO A 115 -12.20 18.95 -14.65
N VAL A 116 -11.63 18.38 -13.59
CA VAL A 116 -10.78 19.09 -12.63
C VAL A 116 -9.34 18.67 -12.86
N ASP A 117 -8.44 19.64 -13.07
CA ASP A 117 -7.04 19.40 -13.47
C ASP A 117 -6.20 18.61 -12.46
N ALA A 118 -6.40 18.80 -11.18
CA ALA A 118 -5.80 17.97 -10.14
C ALA A 118 -6.87 17.66 -9.10
N ARG A 119 -7.21 16.40 -8.99
CA ARG A 119 -8.34 16.02 -8.14
C ARG A 119 -7.83 15.61 -6.76
N ILE A 120 -7.75 16.60 -5.87
CA ILE A 120 -7.54 16.37 -4.45
C ILE A 120 -8.92 16.38 -3.81
N ARG A 121 -9.31 15.25 -3.21
CA ARG A 121 -10.61 15.09 -2.53
C ARG A 121 -10.38 14.73 -1.08
N GLU A 122 -11.12 15.36 -0.19
CA GLU A 122 -11.16 14.97 1.21
C GLU A 122 -12.28 13.95 1.41
N VAL A 123 -11.94 12.85 2.08
CA VAL A 123 -12.88 11.78 2.44
C VAL A 123 -12.76 11.46 3.92
N HIS A 124 -13.84 10.97 4.49
CA HIS A 124 -13.85 10.46 5.86
C HIS A 124 -13.91 8.93 5.83
N VAL A 125 -13.07 8.31 6.64
CA VAL A 125 -12.95 6.86 6.73
C VAL A 125 -13.43 6.33 8.08
N PRO A 126 -14.02 5.14 8.11
CA PRO A 126 -14.48 4.53 9.36
C PRO A 126 -13.38 3.78 10.13
N THR A 127 -12.27 3.47 9.48
CA THR A 127 -11.14 2.73 10.06
C THR A 127 -9.82 3.30 9.57
N ALA A 128 -8.81 3.29 10.43
CA ALA A 128 -7.48 3.79 10.13
C ALA A 128 -6.49 2.64 9.84
N LEU A 129 -6.57 1.57 10.64
CA LEU A 129 -5.64 0.46 10.60
C LEU A 129 -6.28 -0.76 9.92
N ASP A 130 -5.65 -1.22 8.86
CA ASP A 130 -6.01 -2.48 8.21
C ASP A 130 -5.02 -3.56 8.62
N ALA A 131 -5.55 -4.64 9.22
CA ALA A 131 -4.72 -5.77 9.59
C ALA A 131 -4.16 -6.47 8.35
N ALA A 132 -2.88 -6.77 8.37
CA ALA A 132 -2.11 -7.36 7.28
C ALA A 132 -1.09 -8.36 7.80
N GLY A 133 -0.31 -8.95 6.88
CA GLY A 133 0.73 -9.92 7.18
C GLY A 133 0.24 -11.33 7.47
N PRO A 134 1.18 -12.30 7.56
CA PRO A 134 0.89 -13.66 7.94
C PRO A 134 0.66 -13.78 9.46
N ALA A 135 0.10 -14.89 9.93
CA ALA A 135 -0.26 -15.07 11.33
C ALA A 135 0.93 -15.08 12.28
N ASP A 136 2.08 -15.51 11.81
CA ASP A 136 3.33 -15.54 12.57
C ASP A 136 4.07 -14.19 12.55
N ASN A 137 3.65 -13.25 11.69
CA ASN A 137 4.18 -11.89 11.62
C ASN A 137 3.08 -10.87 11.27
N PRO A 138 2.05 -10.69 12.13
CA PRO A 138 0.93 -9.81 11.86
C PRO A 138 1.32 -8.34 12.09
N TYR A 139 0.84 -7.47 11.20
CA TYR A 139 1.03 -6.02 11.29
C TYR A 139 -0.23 -5.27 10.83
N TYR A 140 -0.22 -3.98 10.96
CA TYR A 140 -1.23 -3.10 10.39
C TYR A 140 -0.65 -2.29 9.22
N THR A 141 -1.48 -2.02 8.22
CA THR A 141 -1.18 -0.99 7.22
C THR A 141 -2.02 0.25 7.51
N ILE A 142 -1.46 1.41 7.21
CA ILE A 142 -2.13 2.70 7.28
C ILE A 142 -1.86 3.48 6.00
N ASN A 143 -2.88 4.08 5.43
CA ASN A 143 -2.79 4.86 4.20
C ASN A 143 -3.45 6.23 4.39
N PRO A 144 -2.68 7.28 4.64
CA PRO A 144 -3.19 8.65 4.73
C PRO A 144 -3.83 9.14 3.44
N TYR A 145 -3.38 8.58 2.32
CA TYR A 145 -3.79 8.97 0.97
C TYR A 145 -4.07 7.75 0.10
N VAL A 146 -5.03 7.87 -0.82
CA VAL A 146 -5.28 6.92 -1.92
C VAL A 146 -5.09 7.66 -3.23
N GLY A 147 -4.32 7.08 -4.17
CA GLY A 147 -3.76 7.80 -5.29
C GLY A 147 -2.48 8.54 -4.92
N CYS A 148 -1.69 8.94 -5.91
CA CYS A 148 -0.36 9.51 -5.67
C CYS A 148 0.04 10.50 -6.75
N VAL A 149 0.31 11.76 -6.37
CA VAL A 149 0.76 12.79 -7.30
C VAL A 149 2.23 12.67 -7.73
N ILE A 150 3.01 11.79 -7.10
CA ILE A 150 4.36 11.46 -7.58
C ILE A 150 4.27 10.80 -8.96
N GLY A 151 3.29 9.91 -9.17
CA GLY A 151 2.95 9.38 -10.47
C GLY A 151 4.07 8.59 -11.13
N CYS A 152 4.76 7.74 -10.37
CA CYS A 152 5.76 6.82 -10.93
C CYS A 152 5.14 5.99 -12.04
N ARG A 153 5.81 5.89 -13.20
CA ARG A 153 5.25 5.23 -14.39
C ARG A 153 5.02 3.73 -14.18
N PHE A 154 5.94 3.06 -13.49
CA PHE A 154 5.89 1.63 -13.16
C PHE A 154 5.04 1.29 -11.93
N CYS A 155 4.31 2.26 -11.36
CA CYS A 155 3.67 2.06 -10.08
C CYS A 155 2.56 1.01 -10.15
N TYR A 156 2.70 -0.09 -9.42
CA TYR A 156 1.71 -1.16 -9.36
C TYR A 156 0.38 -0.74 -8.71
N ALA A 157 0.36 0.40 -8.01
CA ALA A 157 -0.89 0.97 -7.48
C ALA A 157 -1.90 1.30 -8.60
N GLN A 158 -1.45 1.53 -9.83
CA GLN A 158 -2.34 1.72 -10.97
C GLN A 158 -3.26 0.52 -11.18
N THR A 159 -2.70 -0.69 -11.11
CA THR A 159 -3.46 -1.94 -11.22
C THR A 159 -4.20 -2.26 -9.91
N ASN A 160 -3.55 -2.07 -8.75
CA ASN A 160 -4.17 -2.31 -7.44
C ASN A 160 -5.44 -1.48 -7.23
N LEU A 161 -5.43 -0.25 -7.71
CA LEU A 161 -6.54 0.69 -7.59
C LEU A 161 -7.49 0.66 -8.80
N SER A 162 -7.37 -0.31 -9.71
CA SER A 162 -8.20 -0.34 -10.92
C SER A 162 -9.69 -0.34 -10.61
N LEU A 163 -10.14 -1.19 -9.68
CA LEU A 163 -11.52 -1.20 -9.21
C LEU A 163 -11.90 0.13 -8.54
N MET A 164 -11.05 0.64 -7.65
CA MET A 164 -11.30 1.93 -7.00
C MET A 164 -11.42 3.06 -8.00
N ARG A 165 -10.55 3.09 -9.00
CA ARG A 165 -10.61 4.10 -10.07
C ARG A 165 -11.91 4.01 -10.88
N GLN A 166 -12.41 2.81 -11.14
CA GLN A 166 -13.72 2.61 -11.76
C GLN A 166 -14.83 3.19 -10.87
N LEU A 167 -14.87 2.80 -9.60
CA LEU A 167 -15.86 3.27 -8.62
C LEU A 167 -15.80 4.79 -8.38
N MET A 168 -14.64 5.41 -8.57
CA MET A 168 -14.44 6.86 -8.46
C MET A 168 -14.69 7.62 -9.78
N GLY A 169 -14.99 6.92 -10.89
CA GLY A 169 -15.08 7.54 -12.20
C GLY A 169 -13.76 8.12 -12.70
N LEU A 170 -12.63 7.52 -12.32
CA LEU A 170 -11.27 8.00 -12.61
C LEU A 170 -10.54 7.14 -13.65
N VAL A 171 -11.24 6.31 -14.41
CA VAL A 171 -10.62 5.40 -15.40
C VAL A 171 -9.80 6.18 -16.42
N GLU A 172 -10.36 7.29 -16.93
CA GLU A 172 -9.73 8.16 -17.91
C GLU A 172 -8.78 9.22 -17.29
N VAL A 173 -8.70 9.29 -15.97
CA VAL A 173 -7.82 10.25 -15.28
C VAL A 173 -6.42 9.68 -15.20
N GLN A 174 -5.44 10.41 -15.71
CA GLN A 174 -4.04 9.99 -15.73
C GLN A 174 -3.54 9.70 -14.31
N TRP A 175 -2.81 8.60 -14.15
CA TRP A 175 -2.09 8.31 -12.91
C TRP A 175 -1.14 9.45 -12.56
N GLY A 176 -1.13 9.83 -11.29
CA GLY A 176 -0.33 10.97 -10.84
C GLY A 176 -1.07 12.30 -10.83
N SER A 177 -2.38 12.33 -11.15
CA SER A 177 -3.17 13.58 -11.18
C SER A 177 -4.34 13.61 -10.20
N TRP A 178 -4.50 12.60 -9.34
CA TRP A 178 -5.56 12.56 -8.33
C TRP A 178 -5.10 11.96 -7.00
N VAL A 179 -5.74 12.40 -5.92
CA VAL A 179 -5.51 11.91 -4.55
C VAL A 179 -6.79 12.06 -3.74
N GLU A 180 -7.15 11.02 -3.02
CA GLU A 180 -8.06 11.12 -1.87
C GLU A 180 -7.26 11.33 -0.60
N VAL A 181 -7.63 12.35 0.16
CA VAL A 181 -7.08 12.69 1.47
C VAL A 181 -8.03 12.14 2.53
N ARG A 182 -7.58 11.23 3.35
CA ARG A 182 -8.36 10.67 4.46
C ARG A 182 -8.34 11.62 5.66
N ALA A 183 -9.16 12.66 5.59
CA ALA A 183 -9.05 13.86 6.43
C ALA A 183 -9.21 13.59 7.93
N ASN A 184 -10.05 12.61 8.32
CA ASN A 184 -10.29 12.20 9.70
C ASN A 184 -9.44 11.01 10.16
N LEU A 185 -8.47 10.57 9.36
CA LEU A 185 -7.67 9.38 9.66
C LEU A 185 -6.94 9.47 11.01
N PRO A 186 -6.33 10.63 11.39
CA PRO A 186 -5.64 10.75 12.67
C PRO A 186 -6.56 10.56 13.88
N GLU A 187 -7.79 11.07 13.81
CA GLU A 187 -8.79 10.95 14.89
C GLU A 187 -9.25 9.51 15.04
N VAL A 188 -9.54 8.84 13.92
CA VAL A 188 -9.91 7.41 13.91
C VAL A 188 -8.76 6.56 14.41
N LEU A 189 -7.52 6.86 13.96
CA LEU A 189 -6.31 6.19 14.42
C LEU A 189 -6.16 6.30 15.94
N SER A 190 -6.32 7.50 16.51
CA SER A 190 -6.20 7.70 17.97
C SER A 190 -7.13 6.78 18.74
N GLN A 191 -8.36 6.59 18.28
CA GLN A 191 -9.33 5.68 18.92
C GLN A 191 -8.89 4.21 18.77
N GLU A 192 -8.50 3.80 17.57
CA GLU A 192 -8.07 2.42 17.32
C GLU A 192 -6.78 2.05 18.09
N LEU A 193 -5.86 3.00 18.28
CA LEU A 193 -4.64 2.80 19.08
C LEU A 193 -4.93 2.51 20.56
N GLU A 194 -6.03 3.01 21.11
CA GLU A 194 -6.46 2.71 22.48
C GLU A 194 -7.03 1.29 22.61
N GLU A 195 -7.78 0.85 21.60
CA GLU A 195 -8.57 -0.39 21.64
C GLU A 195 -7.78 -1.61 21.17
N LEU A 196 -6.90 -1.43 20.17
CA LEU A 196 -6.20 -2.54 19.53
C LEU A 196 -4.92 -2.94 20.28
N THR A 197 -4.50 -4.18 20.08
CA THR A 197 -3.21 -4.67 20.58
C THR A 197 -2.07 -4.11 19.72
N PRO A 198 -1.00 -3.54 20.29
CA PRO A 198 0.14 -3.05 19.54
C PRO A 198 0.75 -4.12 18.64
N ARG A 199 0.93 -3.75 17.38
CA ARG A 199 1.62 -4.50 16.32
C ARG A 199 2.32 -3.48 15.44
N PRO A 200 3.29 -3.87 14.62
CA PRO A 200 3.90 -2.95 13.67
C PRO A 200 2.87 -2.24 12.79
N ILE A 201 3.03 -0.93 12.62
CA ILE A 201 2.22 -0.11 11.72
C ILE A 201 3.08 0.26 10.51
N LYS A 202 2.65 -0.13 9.32
CA LYS A 202 3.35 0.12 8.07
C LYS A 202 2.64 1.21 7.26
N PHE A 203 3.27 2.40 7.17
CA PHE A 203 2.92 3.41 6.19
C PHE A 203 3.51 2.97 4.85
N CYS A 204 2.77 2.18 4.12
CA CYS A 204 3.27 1.54 2.91
C CYS A 204 2.75 2.23 1.65
N PRO A 205 3.60 2.49 0.65
CA PRO A 205 3.17 3.08 -0.62
C PRO A 205 2.42 2.09 -1.53
N ILE A 206 1.48 1.32 -0.96
CA ILE A 206 0.69 0.33 -1.72
C ILE A 206 -0.34 1.04 -2.61
N VAL A 207 -0.98 2.08 -2.10
CA VAL A 207 -2.05 2.82 -2.79
C VAL A 207 -1.73 4.30 -2.97
N GLY A 208 -0.70 4.80 -2.29
CA GLY A 208 -0.24 6.18 -2.35
C GLY A 208 1.01 6.38 -1.50
N ASP A 209 1.76 7.43 -1.74
CA ASP A 209 2.93 7.79 -0.94
C ASP A 209 2.51 8.70 0.23
N ALA A 210 2.89 8.36 1.45
CA ALA A 210 2.53 9.09 2.66
C ALA A 210 3.11 10.52 2.71
N TYR A 211 4.20 10.78 1.98
CA TYR A 211 4.86 12.08 1.92
C TYR A 211 4.80 12.75 0.55
N GLN A 212 3.83 12.35 -0.28
CA GLN A 212 3.58 13.05 -1.53
C GLN A 212 3.27 14.55 -1.31
N ALA A 213 3.38 15.39 -2.36
CA ALA A 213 3.32 16.85 -2.23
C ALA A 213 2.06 17.39 -1.50
N VAL A 214 0.96 16.67 -1.52
CA VAL A 214 -0.29 17.01 -0.84
C VAL A 214 -0.10 17.05 0.69
N GLU A 215 0.75 16.19 1.24
CA GLU A 215 1.07 16.11 2.66
C GLU A 215 1.68 17.41 3.20
N LYS A 216 2.35 18.22 2.35
CA LYS A 216 2.88 19.51 2.75
C LYS A 216 1.80 20.44 3.34
N LYS A 217 0.58 20.36 2.82
CA LYS A 217 -0.56 21.17 3.23
C LYS A 217 -1.49 20.42 4.18
N GLN A 218 -1.80 19.17 3.88
CA GLN A 218 -2.82 18.39 4.60
C GLN A 218 -2.33 17.85 5.94
N CYS A 219 -1.03 17.57 6.07
CA CYS A 219 -0.39 17.09 7.30
C CYS A 219 -1.05 15.85 7.93
N VAL A 220 -1.69 14.99 7.12
CA VAL A 220 -2.39 13.80 7.65
C VAL A 220 -1.39 12.78 8.17
N THR A 221 -0.31 12.51 7.43
CA THR A 221 0.78 11.62 7.87
C THR A 221 1.40 12.10 9.16
N LYS A 222 1.75 13.38 9.22
CA LYS A 222 2.31 13.98 10.43
C LYS A 222 1.39 13.78 11.64
N ARG A 223 0.11 14.10 11.50
CA ARG A 223 -0.88 13.96 12.59
C ARG A 223 -1.09 12.49 13.00
N CYS A 224 -0.98 11.54 12.07
CA CYS A 224 -0.99 10.12 12.41
C CYS A 224 0.25 9.72 13.24
N LEU A 225 1.43 10.23 12.90
CA LEU A 225 2.64 9.99 13.69
C LEU A 225 2.55 10.62 15.09
N GLU A 226 1.99 11.83 15.18
CA GLU A 226 1.69 12.49 16.46
C GLU A 226 0.74 11.63 17.30
N ALA A 227 -0.35 11.09 16.71
CA ALA A 227 -1.26 10.19 17.39
C ALA A 227 -0.58 8.91 17.90
N ILE A 228 0.31 8.32 17.10
CA ILE A 228 1.08 7.12 17.53
C ILE A 228 1.99 7.47 18.72
N ARG A 229 2.73 8.58 18.66
CA ARG A 229 3.57 9.05 19.76
C ARG A 229 2.75 9.29 21.04
N ASP A 230 1.65 10.03 20.89
CA ASP A 230 0.83 10.51 22.00
C ASP A 230 0.01 9.38 22.65
N SER A 231 -0.17 8.26 21.97
CA SER A 231 -0.77 7.05 22.54
C SER A 231 0.03 6.49 23.72
N GLY A 232 1.33 6.82 23.81
CA GLY A 232 2.24 6.32 24.84
C GLY A 232 2.46 4.80 24.82
N ARG A 233 1.96 4.09 23.80
CA ARG A 233 2.04 2.63 23.65
C ARG A 233 3.13 2.24 22.64
N PRO A 234 3.72 1.04 22.75
CA PRO A 234 4.84 0.61 21.92
C PRO A 234 4.34 0.12 20.54
N TRP A 235 4.02 1.04 19.65
CA TRP A 235 3.67 0.77 18.27
C TRP A 235 4.90 0.86 17.37
N PRO A 236 5.54 -0.25 16.96
CA PRO A 236 6.61 -0.19 15.98
C PRO A 236 6.08 0.40 14.67
N THR A 237 6.81 1.34 14.08
CA THR A 237 6.32 2.09 12.93
C THR A 237 7.32 2.04 11.79
N LEU A 238 6.88 1.62 10.61
CA LEU A 238 7.67 1.62 9.38
C LEU A 238 7.09 2.60 8.37
N ILE A 239 7.93 3.52 7.87
CA ILE A 239 7.53 4.53 6.90
C ILE A 239 8.47 4.51 5.70
N LEU A 240 7.87 4.42 4.51
CA LEU A 240 8.59 4.37 3.24
C LEU A 240 8.04 5.45 2.30
N THR A 241 8.94 6.16 1.61
CA THR A 241 8.54 7.22 0.68
C THR A 241 9.55 7.39 -0.48
N ARG A 242 9.15 8.15 -1.50
CA ARG A 242 10.01 8.68 -2.57
C ARG A 242 10.23 10.19 -2.45
N SER A 243 9.85 10.78 -1.31
CA SER A 243 9.83 12.23 -1.11
C SER A 243 10.69 12.64 0.08
N THR A 244 11.46 13.70 -0.08
CA THR A 244 12.22 14.31 1.01
C THR A 244 11.38 15.18 1.94
N LEU A 245 10.08 15.31 1.69
CA LEU A 245 9.18 15.98 2.63
C LEU A 245 9.18 15.32 4.02
N MET A 246 9.55 14.03 4.11
CA MET A 246 9.75 13.30 5.35
C MET A 246 10.78 13.98 6.29
N GLU A 247 11.73 14.75 5.76
CA GLU A 247 12.73 15.48 6.56
C GLU A 247 12.09 16.41 7.59
N ARG A 248 10.90 16.97 7.29
CA ARG A 248 10.10 17.79 8.23
C ARG A 248 9.78 17.07 9.54
N ASP A 249 9.62 15.76 9.50
CA ASP A 249 9.08 14.98 10.60
C ASP A 249 10.14 14.03 11.23
N VAL A 250 11.44 14.21 10.92
CA VAL A 250 12.53 13.35 11.43
C VAL A 250 12.59 13.35 12.96
N GLU A 251 12.46 14.51 13.61
CA GLU A 251 12.46 14.61 15.07
C GLU A 251 11.25 13.88 15.70
N LEU A 252 10.11 13.95 15.02
CA LEU A 252 8.90 13.21 15.43
C LEU A 252 9.14 11.71 15.34
N MET A 253 9.72 11.22 14.24
CA MET A 253 10.06 9.80 14.08
C MET A 253 11.07 9.33 15.13
N ALA A 254 12.09 10.15 15.43
CA ALA A 254 13.08 9.84 16.46
C ALA A 254 12.46 9.76 17.87
N SER A 255 11.31 10.39 18.08
CA SER A 255 10.57 10.34 19.35
C SER A 255 9.66 9.12 19.49
N LEU A 256 9.46 8.34 18.42
CA LEU A 256 8.65 7.12 18.46
C LEU A 256 9.42 5.97 19.13
N PRO A 257 8.73 5.07 19.85
CA PRO A 257 9.39 3.97 20.59
C PRO A 257 10.24 3.04 19.72
N ALA A 258 9.80 2.81 18.47
CA ALA A 258 10.51 1.97 17.50
C ALA A 258 10.14 2.42 16.09
N ALA A 259 10.91 3.36 15.53
CA ALA A 259 10.70 3.86 14.18
C ALA A 259 11.74 3.30 13.20
N TRP A 260 11.24 2.85 12.06
CA TRP A 260 11.99 2.57 10.85
C TRP A 260 11.51 3.52 9.77
N ALA A 261 12.41 4.25 9.18
CA ALA A 261 12.07 5.20 8.13
C ALA A 261 13.04 5.07 6.96
N GLY A 262 12.55 5.28 5.75
CA GLY A 262 13.43 5.17 4.61
C GLY A 262 12.81 5.52 3.28
N VAL A 263 13.57 5.23 2.24
CA VAL A 263 13.23 5.61 0.88
C VAL A 263 13.18 4.42 -0.07
N SER A 264 12.35 4.56 -1.09
CA SER A 264 12.49 3.69 -2.26
C SER A 264 13.67 4.18 -3.10
N LEU A 265 14.58 3.25 -3.42
CA LEU A 265 15.79 3.54 -4.17
C LEU A 265 15.99 2.48 -5.28
N PRO A 266 15.25 2.57 -6.39
CA PRO A 266 15.30 1.56 -7.46
C PRO A 266 16.60 1.60 -8.28
N THR A 267 17.37 2.68 -8.17
CA THR A 267 18.65 2.93 -8.85
C THR A 267 19.37 4.07 -8.15
N VAL A 268 20.68 4.19 -8.37
CA VAL A 268 21.48 5.40 -8.02
C VAL A 268 21.63 6.36 -9.20
N ASP A 269 21.19 5.97 -10.40
CA ASP A 269 21.20 6.81 -11.59
C ASP A 269 20.00 7.77 -11.60
N ASP A 270 20.26 9.07 -11.41
CA ASP A 270 19.20 10.08 -11.37
C ASP A 270 18.53 10.33 -12.74
N GLU A 271 19.17 10.03 -13.85
CA GLU A 271 18.54 10.13 -15.17
C GLU A 271 17.52 9.01 -15.37
N VAL A 272 17.83 7.79 -14.93
CA VAL A 272 16.86 6.67 -14.87
C VAL A 272 15.70 7.03 -13.93
N ARG A 273 16.01 7.56 -12.74
CA ARG A 273 14.98 8.03 -11.81
C ARG A 273 14.09 9.11 -12.45
N LYS A 274 14.63 10.13 -13.10
CA LYS A 274 13.85 11.20 -13.77
C LYS A 274 12.89 10.62 -14.80
N HIS A 275 13.33 9.60 -15.54
CA HIS A 275 12.51 8.95 -16.54
C HIS A 275 11.28 8.25 -15.92
N PHE A 276 11.51 7.42 -14.90
CA PHE A 276 10.44 6.59 -14.33
C PHE A 276 9.70 7.23 -13.15
N GLU A 277 10.34 8.13 -12.42
CA GLU A 277 9.80 8.81 -11.24
C GLU A 277 9.92 10.34 -11.36
N PRO A 278 9.29 10.97 -12.36
CA PRO A 278 9.59 12.36 -12.76
C PRO A 278 9.32 13.40 -11.66
N ARG A 279 8.42 13.11 -10.72
CA ARG A 279 8.04 14.04 -9.64
C ARG A 279 8.47 13.55 -8.24
N ALA A 280 9.27 12.51 -8.16
CA ALA A 280 9.90 12.09 -6.92
C ALA A 280 11.16 12.93 -6.64
N SER A 281 11.58 13.00 -5.39
CA SER A 281 12.86 13.64 -5.02
C SER A 281 14.03 12.97 -5.74
N SER A 282 15.06 13.76 -6.04
CA SER A 282 16.27 13.26 -6.70
C SER A 282 17.02 12.23 -5.85
N ILE A 283 17.84 11.42 -6.48
CA ILE A 283 18.65 10.43 -5.75
C ILE A 283 19.52 11.10 -4.69
N PRO A 284 20.31 12.16 -5.00
CA PRO A 284 21.10 12.84 -3.96
C PRO A 284 20.29 13.36 -2.78
N GLU A 285 19.07 13.87 -3.02
CA GLU A 285 18.19 14.33 -1.94
C GLU A 285 17.69 13.17 -1.08
N ARG A 286 17.35 12.00 -1.68
CA ARG A 286 16.94 10.81 -0.92
C ARG A 286 18.09 10.26 -0.07
N LEU A 287 19.32 10.26 -0.59
CA LEU A 287 20.51 9.83 0.18
C LEU A 287 20.77 10.76 1.36
N LYS A 288 20.68 12.08 1.15
CA LYS A 288 20.78 13.05 2.23
C LYS A 288 19.69 12.86 3.30
N LEU A 289 18.47 12.53 2.92
CA LEU A 289 17.41 12.20 3.86
C LEU A 289 17.78 10.99 4.73
N LEU A 290 18.35 9.93 4.14
CA LEU A 290 18.81 8.75 4.89
C LEU A 290 19.89 9.12 5.90
N GLU A 291 20.86 9.97 5.51
CA GLU A 291 21.87 10.51 6.46
C GLU A 291 21.22 11.27 7.61
N THR A 292 20.24 12.13 7.30
CA THR A 292 19.52 12.92 8.31
C THR A 292 18.76 12.02 9.30
N LEU A 293 18.05 11.02 8.81
CA LEU A 293 17.35 10.02 9.63
C LEU A 293 18.32 9.27 10.55
N ARG A 294 19.42 8.77 10.00
CA ARG A 294 20.44 8.03 10.74
C ARG A 294 21.08 8.89 11.83
N ASN A 295 21.40 10.14 11.51
CA ASN A 295 21.97 11.09 12.48
C ASN A 295 21.01 11.45 13.62
N ALA A 296 19.71 11.36 13.37
CA ALA A 296 18.66 11.51 14.38
C ALA A 296 18.40 10.22 15.19
N GLY A 297 19.11 9.13 14.91
CA GLY A 297 18.94 7.84 15.60
C GLY A 297 17.75 7.00 15.12
N VAL A 298 17.11 7.37 14.01
CA VAL A 298 16.06 6.58 13.39
C VAL A 298 16.67 5.42 12.60
N LYS A 299 16.15 4.22 12.76
CA LYS A 299 16.55 3.08 11.95
C LYS A 299 16.21 3.31 10.48
N THR A 300 17.20 3.15 9.61
CA THR A 300 17.06 3.48 8.18
C THR A 300 16.88 2.28 7.30
N VAL A 301 16.04 2.43 6.28
CA VAL A 301 15.75 1.37 5.32
C VAL A 301 15.74 1.88 3.89
N ALA A 302 16.09 1.00 2.96
CA ALA A 302 15.82 1.21 1.55
C ALA A 302 14.93 0.10 0.97
N VAL A 303 14.02 0.48 0.09
CA VAL A 303 13.24 -0.46 -0.71
C VAL A 303 13.70 -0.37 -2.15
N VAL A 304 14.25 -1.47 -2.66
CA VAL A 304 14.67 -1.61 -4.05
C VAL A 304 13.58 -2.39 -4.80
N GLN A 305 12.59 -1.66 -5.29
CA GLN A 305 11.43 -2.23 -6.00
C GLN A 305 10.85 -1.22 -7.00
N PRO A 306 10.93 -1.54 -8.31
CA PRO A 306 11.76 -2.57 -8.93
C PRO A 306 13.24 -2.18 -8.90
N LEU A 307 14.13 -3.10 -9.25
CA LEU A 307 15.52 -2.76 -9.53
C LEU A 307 15.61 -2.26 -10.98
N PHE A 308 16.17 -1.07 -11.20
CA PHE A 308 16.42 -0.53 -12.53
C PHE A 308 17.86 -0.72 -12.99
N ALA A 309 18.09 -0.51 -14.30
CA ALA A 309 19.42 -0.48 -14.85
C ALA A 309 20.28 0.59 -14.18
N GLY A 310 21.58 0.31 -14.04
CA GLY A 310 22.53 1.20 -13.41
C GLY A 310 23.71 0.46 -12.76
N PRO A 311 24.66 1.18 -12.17
CA PRO A 311 25.84 0.59 -11.53
C PRO A 311 25.43 -0.08 -10.22
N LEU A 312 25.46 -1.42 -10.23
CA LEU A 312 24.99 -2.22 -9.10
C LEU A 312 25.93 -2.16 -7.90
N ASP A 313 27.24 -2.10 -8.14
CA ASP A 313 28.24 -1.93 -7.07
C ASP A 313 28.04 -0.61 -6.33
N GLU A 314 27.84 0.49 -7.07
CA GLU A 314 27.58 1.81 -6.49
C GLU A 314 26.29 1.82 -5.67
N LEU A 315 25.23 1.14 -6.15
CA LEU A 315 24.00 0.98 -5.39
C LEU A 315 24.24 0.21 -4.09
N ALA A 316 24.97 -0.91 -4.17
CA ALA A 316 25.28 -1.73 -3.00
C ALA A 316 26.17 -1.01 -1.98
N ASP A 317 27.18 -0.25 -2.43
CA ASP A 317 28.05 0.56 -1.58
C ASP A 317 27.23 1.67 -0.88
N THR A 318 26.40 2.39 -1.63
CA THR A 318 25.54 3.44 -1.11
C THR A 318 24.56 2.92 -0.05
N LEU A 319 23.93 1.78 -0.33
CA LEU A 319 23.02 1.14 0.63
C LEU A 319 23.77 0.70 1.89
N ALA A 320 24.94 0.10 1.77
CA ALA A 320 25.73 -0.36 2.90
C ALA A 320 26.19 0.79 3.82
N GLU A 321 26.40 1.97 3.27
CA GLU A 321 26.81 3.14 4.05
C GLU A 321 25.62 3.76 4.81
N LEU A 322 24.41 3.76 4.23
CA LEU A 322 23.33 4.62 4.66
C LEU A 322 22.18 3.92 5.36
N VAL A 323 22.03 2.59 5.20
CA VAL A 323 20.84 1.92 5.73
C VAL A 323 21.17 0.74 6.66
N ASP A 324 20.30 0.53 7.63
CA ASP A 324 20.35 -0.62 8.55
C ASP A 324 19.79 -1.88 7.87
N GLY A 325 18.93 -1.72 6.86
CA GLY A 325 18.35 -2.86 6.15
C GLY A 325 17.79 -2.52 4.78
N VAL A 326 17.67 -3.56 3.95
CA VAL A 326 17.16 -3.47 2.58
C VAL A 326 16.05 -4.48 2.36
N SER A 327 14.95 -3.99 1.80
CA SER A 327 13.88 -4.83 1.24
C SER A 327 13.90 -4.73 -0.27
N TRP A 328 13.57 -5.82 -0.95
CA TRP A 328 13.52 -5.83 -2.42
C TRP A 328 12.33 -6.67 -2.93
N ASP A 329 11.88 -6.37 -4.13
CA ASP A 329 10.95 -7.22 -4.89
C ASP A 329 11.13 -6.92 -6.39
N VAL A 330 10.60 -7.81 -7.22
CA VAL A 330 10.61 -7.66 -8.68
C VAL A 330 9.62 -6.61 -9.15
N LEU A 331 9.76 -6.18 -10.39
CA LEU A 331 8.78 -5.32 -11.06
C LEU A 331 7.41 -6.02 -11.08
N ARG A 332 6.38 -5.31 -10.64
CA ARG A 332 5.01 -5.81 -10.62
C ARG A 332 4.07 -4.77 -11.21
N GLY A 333 3.34 -5.14 -12.27
CA GLY A 333 2.34 -4.28 -12.88
C GLY A 333 2.98 -3.09 -13.59
N GLU A 334 3.46 -3.31 -14.80
CA GLU A 334 4.16 -2.30 -15.62
C GLU A 334 3.24 -1.44 -16.49
N GLU A 335 1.92 -1.51 -16.33
CA GLU A 335 0.94 -0.91 -17.23
C GLU A 335 1.23 0.53 -17.63
N GLY A 336 1.61 1.35 -16.65
CA GLY A 336 1.94 2.77 -16.88
C GLY A 336 3.31 3.01 -17.49
N ALA A 337 4.17 1.99 -17.61
CA ALA A 337 5.52 2.08 -18.14
C ALA A 337 5.76 1.14 -19.32
N SER A 338 4.72 0.49 -19.85
CA SER A 338 4.88 -0.49 -20.93
C SER A 338 5.59 0.07 -22.14
N GLY A 339 5.28 1.30 -22.56
CA GLY A 339 5.95 2.00 -23.66
C GLY A 339 7.39 2.46 -23.32
N ASP A 340 7.69 2.67 -22.04
CA ASP A 340 9.05 3.06 -21.61
C ASP A 340 10.03 1.88 -21.76
N PHE A 341 9.56 0.66 -21.59
CA PHE A 341 10.34 -0.55 -21.74
C PHE A 341 10.54 -0.99 -23.21
N ASP A 342 9.95 -0.28 -24.17
CA ASP A 342 10.31 -0.41 -25.59
C ASP A 342 11.63 0.32 -25.92
N ASP A 343 12.12 1.21 -25.05
CA ASP A 343 13.43 1.82 -25.16
C ASP A 343 14.51 0.77 -24.86
N PRO A 344 15.48 0.56 -25.77
CA PRO A 344 16.56 -0.43 -25.59
C PRO A 344 17.35 -0.29 -24.28
N ARG A 345 17.41 0.90 -23.69
CA ARG A 345 18.07 1.15 -22.40
C ARG A 345 17.38 0.44 -21.24
N PHE A 346 16.10 0.16 -21.35
CA PHE A 346 15.27 -0.36 -20.27
C PHE A 346 14.58 -1.68 -20.61
N ALA A 347 14.69 -2.15 -21.85
CA ALA A 347 13.96 -3.32 -22.36
C ALA A 347 14.19 -4.59 -21.53
N GLU A 348 15.40 -4.82 -21.05
CA GLU A 348 15.73 -5.97 -20.22
C GLU A 348 15.13 -5.88 -18.81
N THR A 349 14.99 -4.66 -18.29
CA THR A 349 14.52 -4.39 -16.92
C THR A 349 13.09 -4.92 -16.67
N ARG A 350 12.26 -5.02 -17.72
CA ARG A 350 10.89 -5.50 -17.61
C ARG A 350 10.76 -7.00 -17.35
N THR A 351 11.80 -7.79 -17.63
CA THR A 351 11.72 -9.25 -17.50
C THR A 351 11.94 -9.68 -16.04
N GLU A 352 11.13 -10.65 -15.58
CA GLU A 352 11.27 -11.17 -14.23
C GLU A 352 12.63 -11.85 -14.01
N ASP A 353 13.17 -12.54 -15.02
CA ASP A 353 14.47 -13.19 -14.95
C ASP A 353 15.58 -12.16 -14.73
N TRP A 354 15.60 -11.07 -15.51
CA TRP A 354 16.58 -9.99 -15.32
C TRP A 354 16.47 -9.36 -13.94
N GLN A 355 15.25 -9.10 -13.45
CA GLN A 355 15.00 -8.56 -12.11
C GLN A 355 15.59 -9.48 -11.03
N ARG A 356 15.33 -10.78 -11.14
CA ARG A 356 15.83 -11.79 -10.18
C ARG A 356 17.36 -11.91 -10.21
N ASP A 357 17.95 -12.02 -11.38
CA ASP A 357 19.39 -12.19 -11.52
C ASP A 357 20.16 -10.98 -10.96
N ARG A 358 19.69 -9.78 -11.27
CA ARG A 358 20.28 -8.55 -10.73
C ARG A 358 20.05 -8.41 -9.22
N ALA A 359 18.89 -8.77 -8.74
CA ALA A 359 18.61 -8.77 -7.31
C ALA A 359 19.50 -9.77 -6.56
N ILE A 360 19.68 -11.00 -7.06
CA ILE A 360 20.58 -12.00 -6.47
C ILE A 360 22.02 -11.45 -6.39
N ALA A 361 22.51 -10.81 -7.45
CA ALA A 361 23.83 -10.20 -7.44
C ALA A 361 23.93 -9.08 -6.39
N MET A 362 22.95 -8.17 -6.33
CA MET A 362 22.88 -7.10 -5.33
C MET A 362 22.84 -7.66 -3.90
N LEU A 363 22.02 -8.68 -3.66
CA LEU A 363 21.91 -9.31 -2.34
C LEU A 363 23.23 -9.95 -1.88
N GLY A 364 23.98 -10.57 -2.81
CA GLY A 364 25.32 -11.07 -2.56
C GLY A 364 26.27 -9.95 -2.10
N MET A 365 26.28 -8.84 -2.83
CA MET A 365 27.11 -7.67 -2.52
C MET A 365 26.73 -7.04 -1.16
N LEU A 366 25.43 -6.92 -0.86
CA LEU A 366 24.95 -6.37 0.42
C LEU A 366 25.32 -7.27 1.60
N LYS A 367 25.21 -8.59 1.43
CA LYS A 367 25.61 -9.56 2.44
C LYS A 367 27.12 -9.50 2.73
N GLU A 368 27.97 -9.36 1.71
CA GLU A 368 29.43 -9.18 1.87
C GLU A 368 29.76 -7.89 2.64
N ARG A 369 28.90 -6.86 2.53
CA ARG A 369 29.02 -5.57 3.22
C ARG A 369 28.35 -5.56 4.59
N GLY A 370 27.75 -6.67 5.01
CA GLY A 370 27.11 -6.79 6.33
C GLY A 370 25.75 -6.09 6.47
N VAL A 371 25.09 -5.76 5.35
CA VAL A 371 23.75 -5.17 5.36
C VAL A 371 22.69 -6.25 5.59
N GLU A 372 21.75 -5.99 6.48
CA GLU A 372 20.60 -6.88 6.68
C GLU A 372 19.65 -6.79 5.51
N VAL A 373 19.38 -7.92 4.88
CA VAL A 373 18.38 -8.04 3.81
C VAL A 373 17.21 -8.84 4.33
N TRP A 374 16.02 -8.28 4.19
CA TRP A 374 14.81 -8.97 4.57
C TRP A 374 13.96 -9.32 3.34
N ASP A 375 13.32 -10.47 3.40
CA ASP A 375 12.41 -11.03 2.39
C ASP A 375 10.93 -10.91 2.80
N SER A 376 10.66 -10.19 3.89
CA SER A 376 9.34 -9.96 4.47
C SER A 376 8.92 -8.50 4.33
N ASP A 377 7.65 -8.26 4.62
CA ASP A 377 7.09 -6.89 4.62
C ASP A 377 7.61 -5.99 5.73
N LEU A 378 8.29 -6.54 6.73
CA LEU A 378 8.80 -5.84 7.89
C LEU A 378 10.25 -6.21 8.18
N PRO A 379 11.02 -5.28 8.78
CA PRO A 379 12.33 -5.61 9.33
C PRO A 379 12.23 -6.69 10.42
N PRO A 380 13.17 -7.63 10.50
CA PRO A 380 13.16 -8.68 11.51
C PRO A 380 13.02 -8.18 12.95
N ALA A 381 13.66 -7.07 13.27
CA ALA A 381 13.58 -6.46 14.60
C ALA A 381 12.21 -5.81 14.91
N ALA A 382 11.42 -5.45 13.90
CA ALA A 382 10.05 -4.96 14.10
C ALA A 382 9.07 -6.09 14.44
N SER A 383 9.43 -7.32 14.11
CA SER A 383 8.64 -8.54 14.37
C SER A 383 8.77 -9.05 15.80
N SER A 384 9.71 -8.55 16.59
CA SER A 384 10.09 -9.12 17.90
C SER A 384 9.46 -8.44 19.11
N VAL A 385 8.48 -7.58 18.93
CA VAL A 385 7.69 -7.02 20.05
C VAL A 385 6.59 -8.02 20.39
N SER A 386 6.95 -9.05 21.14
CA SER A 386 6.04 -10.03 21.73
C SER A 386 5.54 -9.57 23.10
#